data_9c75a02080b70f565f219fc4c12053cf
#
_entry.id   9c75a02080b70f565f219fc4c12053cf
#
_cell.length_a   1.000
_cell.length_b   1.000
_cell.length_c   1.000
_cell.angle_alpha   90.00
_cell.angle_beta   90.00
_cell.angle_gamma   90.00
#
_symmetry.space_group_name_H-M   'P 1'
#
loop_
_entity.id
_entity.type
_entity.pdbx_description
1 polymer ?
#
loop_
_entity_poly.entity_id
_entity_poly.type
_entity_poly.pdbx_seq_one_letter_code
_entity_poly.pdbx_strand_id
1 'polypeptide(L)'
;MLSRLEISQSDFDELTAFIKEKYGLDLARKKSIVESRLSNYVLDCGFNSFSEYLSAVYSDETGRETANLINRLTTNHTYFMRETDNFQHFMEKFLPYAEKNVLDHDMRIWSAGCSFGNEPYNLAMCMDLSLIHI
;
A
#
# COMPACT_ATOMS: atom_id res chain seq x y z
N MET A 1 -2.18 26.01 -16.98
CA MET A 1 -1.15 24.97 -16.75
C MET A 1 -0.80 25.05 -15.26
N LEU A 2 -1.21 24.11 -14.45
CA LEU A 2 -0.76 24.03 -13.06
C LEU A 2 0.73 23.70 -13.12
N SER A 3 1.58 24.59 -12.62
CA SER A 3 3.02 24.35 -12.53
C SER A 3 3.23 23.20 -11.55
N ARG A 4 3.69 22.07 -12.07
CA ARG A 4 4.05 20.91 -11.24
C ARG A 4 5.28 21.30 -10.42
N LEU A 5 5.19 21.13 -9.11
CA LEU A 5 6.31 21.37 -8.22
C LEU A 5 7.38 20.29 -8.45
N GLU A 6 8.61 20.69 -8.70
CA GLU A 6 9.73 19.77 -8.87
C GLU A 6 10.53 19.66 -7.58
N ILE A 7 10.95 18.44 -7.24
CA ILE A 7 11.82 18.19 -6.10
C ILE A 7 13.29 18.35 -6.49
N SER A 8 14.07 19.10 -5.72
CA SER A 8 15.51 19.19 -5.94
C SER A 8 16.17 17.82 -5.74
N GLN A 9 17.36 17.62 -6.31
CA GLN A 9 18.08 16.36 -6.10
C GLN A 9 18.46 16.17 -4.63
N SER A 10 18.85 17.25 -3.95
CA SER A 10 19.19 17.22 -2.53
C SER A 10 18.00 16.82 -1.67
N ASP A 11 16.83 17.45 -1.86
CA ASP A 11 15.62 17.14 -1.10
C ASP A 11 15.15 15.69 -1.37
N PHE A 12 15.30 15.23 -2.63
CA PHE A 12 14.95 13.86 -2.99
C PHE A 12 15.85 12.83 -2.31
N ASP A 13 17.16 13.07 -2.29
CA ASP A 13 18.14 12.16 -1.67
C ASP A 13 17.92 12.10 -0.15
N GLU A 14 17.68 13.25 0.49
CA GLU A 14 17.36 13.34 1.91
C GLU A 14 16.04 12.59 2.25
N LEU A 15 14.98 12.85 1.49
CA LEU A 15 13.69 12.18 1.64
C LEU A 15 13.82 10.67 1.54
N THR A 16 14.52 10.19 0.50
CA THR A 16 14.65 8.75 0.25
C THR A 16 15.50 8.07 1.31
N ALA A 17 16.55 8.74 1.82
CA ALA A 17 17.36 8.24 2.92
C ALA A 17 16.52 8.12 4.21
N PHE A 18 15.78 9.17 4.57
CA PHE A 18 14.89 9.19 5.72
C PHE A 18 13.84 8.06 5.68
N ILE A 19 13.16 7.90 4.54
CA ILE A 19 12.13 6.87 4.39
C ILE A 19 12.72 5.47 4.42
N LYS A 20 13.89 5.27 3.81
CA LYS A 20 14.57 3.98 3.80
C LYS A 20 15.02 3.58 5.21
N GLU A 21 15.60 4.49 5.96
CA GLU A 21 16.05 4.24 7.32
C GLU A 21 14.89 3.94 8.27
N LYS A 22 13.84 4.74 8.22
CA LYS A 22 12.74 4.65 9.19
C LYS A 22 11.68 3.59 8.85
N TYR A 23 11.45 3.34 7.55
CA TYR A 23 10.35 2.49 7.07
C TYR A 23 10.80 1.36 6.14
N GLY A 24 12.08 1.25 5.81
CA GLY A 24 12.60 0.22 4.92
C GLY A 24 12.20 0.36 3.45
N LEU A 25 11.54 1.46 3.07
CA LEU A 25 11.02 1.67 1.72
C LEU A 25 12.06 2.29 0.80
N ASP A 26 12.52 1.56 -0.21
CA ASP A 26 13.53 2.03 -1.17
C ASP A 26 12.86 2.78 -2.35
N LEU A 27 13.05 4.09 -2.39
CA LEU A 27 12.54 4.99 -3.43
C LEU A 27 13.65 5.64 -4.27
N ALA A 28 14.91 5.27 -4.10
CA ALA A 28 16.07 5.94 -4.69
C ALA A 28 16.01 6.08 -6.23
N ARG A 29 15.27 5.20 -6.92
CA ARG A 29 15.10 5.22 -8.40
C ARG A 29 13.72 5.69 -8.85
N LYS A 30 12.93 6.29 -7.95
CA LYS A 30 11.51 6.58 -8.19
C LYS A 30 11.17 8.06 -8.10
N LYS A 31 12.11 8.96 -8.47
CA LYS A 31 11.95 10.42 -8.35
C LYS A 31 10.66 10.93 -9.02
N SER A 32 10.40 10.53 -10.25
CA SER A 32 9.20 10.94 -10.98
C SER A 32 7.89 10.48 -10.32
N ILE A 33 7.92 9.33 -9.64
CA ILE A 33 6.76 8.82 -8.87
C ILE A 33 6.56 9.67 -7.62
N VAL A 34 7.63 9.98 -6.89
CA VAL A 34 7.59 10.85 -5.70
C VAL A 34 7.03 12.21 -6.07
N GLU A 35 7.56 12.86 -7.11
CA GLU A 35 7.05 14.13 -7.61
C GLU A 35 5.58 14.05 -8.01
N SER A 36 5.21 13.03 -8.77
CA SER A 36 3.84 12.83 -9.25
C SER A 36 2.82 12.70 -8.11
N ARG A 37 3.21 12.07 -7.02
CA ARG A 37 2.32 11.80 -5.88
C ARG A 37 2.26 12.93 -4.88
N LEU A 38 3.34 13.70 -4.75
CA LEU A 38 3.45 14.71 -3.71
C LEU A 38 3.26 16.14 -4.20
N SER A 39 3.55 16.48 -5.48
CA SER A 39 3.54 17.88 -5.95
C SER A 39 2.23 18.60 -5.64
N ASN A 40 1.09 18.01 -5.99
CA ASN A 40 -0.20 18.64 -5.72
C ASN A 40 -0.48 18.71 -4.22
N TYR A 41 -0.13 17.66 -3.48
CA TYR A 41 -0.36 17.63 -2.04
C TYR A 41 0.44 18.70 -1.29
N VAL A 42 1.69 18.89 -1.65
CA VAL A 42 2.55 19.93 -1.07
C VAL A 42 1.93 21.31 -1.29
N LEU A 43 1.44 21.57 -2.51
CA LEU A 43 0.74 22.82 -2.83
C LEU A 43 -0.60 22.96 -2.07
N ASP A 44 -1.39 21.89 -1.98
CA ASP A 44 -2.68 21.87 -1.27
C ASP A 44 -2.49 22.10 0.24
N CYS A 45 -1.35 21.70 0.80
CA CYS A 45 -0.96 22.00 2.19
C CYS A 45 -0.46 23.43 2.36
N GLY A 46 -0.33 24.24 1.29
CA GLY A 46 0.07 25.64 1.32
C GLY A 46 1.59 25.86 1.29
N PHE A 47 2.39 24.84 1.01
CA PHE A 47 3.83 24.96 0.84
C PHE A 47 4.20 25.35 -0.59
N ASN A 48 5.23 26.16 -0.76
CA ASN A 48 5.69 26.60 -2.07
C ASN A 48 6.87 25.80 -2.62
N SER A 49 7.45 24.91 -1.80
CA SER A 49 8.58 24.06 -2.17
C SER A 49 8.53 22.72 -1.42
N PHE A 50 9.21 21.72 -1.97
CA PHE A 50 9.46 20.46 -1.27
C PHE A 50 10.29 20.66 0.00
N SER A 51 11.28 21.54 -0.05
CA SER A 51 12.14 21.82 1.11
C SER A 51 11.35 22.34 2.31
N GLU A 52 10.41 23.28 2.10
CA GLU A 52 9.51 23.77 3.16
C GLU A 52 8.65 22.64 3.73
N TYR A 53 8.05 21.83 2.86
CA TYR A 53 7.20 20.70 3.27
C TYR A 53 8.00 19.66 4.06
N LEU A 54 9.17 19.25 3.57
CA LEU A 54 10.01 18.26 4.24
C LEU A 54 10.51 18.76 5.61
N SER A 55 10.85 20.05 5.72
CA SER A 55 11.20 20.66 7.01
C SER A 55 10.04 20.56 8.01
N ALA A 56 8.81 20.76 7.56
CA ALA A 56 7.62 20.59 8.41
C ALA A 56 7.42 19.12 8.82
N VAL A 57 7.59 18.17 7.87
CA VAL A 57 7.50 16.74 8.15
C VAL A 57 8.53 16.29 9.18
N TYR A 58 9.78 16.75 9.06
CA TYR A 58 10.85 16.37 9.99
C TYR A 58 10.71 17.00 11.38
N SER A 59 10.04 18.14 11.46
CA SER A 59 9.76 18.86 12.72
C SER A 59 8.51 18.36 13.42
N ASP A 60 7.70 17.52 12.78
CA ASP A 60 6.46 17.02 13.36
C ASP A 60 6.72 15.90 14.37
N GLU A 61 6.74 16.24 15.65
CA GLU A 61 6.89 15.30 16.77
C GLU A 61 5.70 14.33 16.90
N THR A 62 4.53 14.68 16.33
CA THR A 62 3.33 13.84 16.41
C THR A 62 3.40 12.65 15.45
N GLY A 63 4.24 12.70 14.44
CA GLY A 63 4.37 11.71 13.37
C GLY A 63 3.21 11.69 12.38
N ARG A 64 2.27 12.62 12.49
CA ARG A 64 1.08 12.70 11.64
C ARG A 64 1.44 13.04 10.19
N GLU A 65 2.30 14.04 10.01
CA GLU A 65 2.73 14.45 8.67
C GLU A 65 3.61 13.37 8.02
N THR A 66 4.43 12.68 8.79
CA THR A 66 5.18 11.52 8.28
C THR A 66 4.23 10.39 7.85
N ALA A 67 3.18 10.10 8.60
CA ALA A 67 2.17 9.10 8.21
C ALA A 67 1.46 9.51 6.92
N ASN A 68 1.09 10.79 6.77
CA ASN A 68 0.49 11.33 5.55
C ASN A 68 1.43 11.17 4.34
N LEU A 69 2.70 11.51 4.51
CA LEU A 69 3.74 11.33 3.50
C LEU A 69 3.85 9.87 3.04
N ILE A 70 3.98 8.93 3.97
CA ILE A 70 4.09 7.51 3.66
C ILE A 70 2.84 6.99 2.95
N ASN A 71 1.65 7.35 3.42
CA ASN A 71 0.39 6.95 2.79
C ASN A 71 0.29 7.42 1.33
N ARG A 72 0.85 8.57 0.99
CA ARG A 72 0.86 9.08 -0.39
C ARG A 72 1.95 8.43 -1.25
N LEU A 73 3.07 8.08 -0.67
CA LEU A 73 4.17 7.42 -1.38
C LEU A 73 3.91 5.93 -1.61
N THR A 74 3.10 5.30 -0.77
CA THR A 74 2.70 3.90 -0.94
C THR A 74 1.51 3.76 -1.87
N THR A 75 1.39 2.60 -2.52
CA THR A 75 0.24 2.30 -3.38
C THR A 75 -0.79 1.58 -2.54
N ASN A 76 -1.84 2.31 -2.14
CA ASN A 76 -2.94 1.77 -1.34
C ASN A 76 -4.12 1.29 -2.21
N HIS A 77 -3.84 1.00 -3.50
CA HIS A 77 -4.86 0.56 -4.43
C HIS A 77 -5.15 -0.92 -4.24
N THR A 78 -6.39 -1.24 -3.88
CA THR A 78 -6.91 -2.61 -3.78
C THR A 78 -8.20 -2.73 -4.59
N TYR A 79 -8.43 -3.90 -5.17
CA TYR A 79 -9.63 -4.21 -5.93
C TYR A 79 -9.91 -5.72 -5.86
N PHE A 80 -11.13 -6.09 -6.21
CA PHE A 80 -11.55 -7.49 -6.23
C PHE A 80 -10.75 -8.29 -7.26
N MET A 81 -10.39 -9.52 -6.90
CA MET A 81 -9.61 -10.46 -7.73
C MET A 81 -8.21 -9.92 -8.14
N ARG A 82 -7.67 -8.96 -7.39
CA ARG A 82 -6.26 -8.60 -7.50
C ARG A 82 -5.41 -9.83 -7.23
N GLU A 83 -4.32 -10.00 -8.00
CA GLU A 83 -3.45 -11.18 -7.91
C GLU A 83 -4.21 -12.50 -8.16
N THR A 84 -4.92 -12.55 -9.28
CA THR A 84 -5.79 -13.66 -9.70
C THR A 84 -5.12 -15.03 -9.56
N ASP A 85 -3.81 -15.13 -9.85
CA ASP A 85 -3.06 -16.39 -9.75
C ASP A 85 -3.04 -16.93 -8.30
N ASN A 86 -3.01 -16.05 -7.29
CA ASN A 86 -3.05 -16.45 -5.90
C ASN A 86 -4.43 -17.02 -5.55
N PHE A 87 -5.52 -16.41 -6.02
CA PHE A 87 -6.88 -16.92 -5.82
C PHE A 87 -7.11 -18.22 -6.58
N GLN A 88 -6.58 -18.35 -7.78
CA GLN A 88 -6.62 -19.60 -8.52
C GLN A 88 -5.90 -20.73 -7.76
N HIS A 89 -4.69 -20.46 -7.27
CA HIS A 89 -3.95 -21.43 -6.44
C HIS A 89 -4.70 -21.77 -5.15
N PHE A 90 -5.32 -20.78 -4.51
CA PHE A 90 -6.16 -20.99 -3.34
C PHE A 90 -7.31 -21.97 -3.63
N MET A 91 -8.07 -21.74 -4.71
CA MET A 91 -9.21 -22.61 -5.09
C MET A 91 -8.77 -24.00 -5.55
N GLU A 92 -7.72 -24.10 -6.38
CA GLU A 92 -7.33 -25.37 -7.01
C GLU A 92 -6.45 -26.26 -6.12
N LYS A 93 -5.74 -25.69 -5.18
CA LYS A 93 -4.77 -26.43 -4.36
C LYS A 93 -5.09 -26.37 -2.87
N PHE A 94 -5.26 -25.16 -2.33
CA PHE A 94 -5.43 -25.01 -0.89
C PHE A 94 -6.80 -25.53 -0.42
N LEU A 95 -7.90 -25.15 -1.06
CA LEU A 95 -9.23 -25.56 -0.62
C LEU A 95 -9.42 -27.08 -0.65
N PRO A 96 -9.06 -27.82 -1.73
CA PRO A 96 -9.15 -29.27 -1.73
C PRO A 96 -8.24 -29.96 -0.71
N TYR A 97 -7.09 -29.35 -0.40
CA TYR A 97 -6.21 -29.85 0.67
C TYR A 97 -6.85 -29.61 2.04
N ALA A 98 -7.35 -28.40 2.30
CA ALA A 98 -7.94 -28.03 3.58
C ALA A 98 -9.18 -28.89 3.89
N GLU A 99 -10.05 -29.12 2.91
CA GLU A 99 -11.24 -29.95 3.04
C GLU A 99 -10.90 -31.37 3.54
N LYS A 100 -9.79 -31.94 3.06
CA LYS A 100 -9.37 -33.30 3.44
C LYS A 100 -8.66 -33.37 4.79
N ASN A 101 -8.03 -32.28 5.23
CA ASN A 101 -7.08 -32.28 6.34
C ASN A 101 -7.50 -31.42 7.54
N VAL A 102 -8.48 -30.52 7.37
CA VAL A 102 -8.98 -29.71 8.47
C VAL A 102 -10.11 -30.41 9.19
N LEU A 103 -9.91 -30.67 10.47
CA LEU A 103 -10.93 -31.33 11.30
C LEU A 103 -12.11 -30.35 11.51
N ASP A 104 -13.32 -30.94 11.55
CA ASP A 104 -14.58 -30.22 11.81
C ASP A 104 -14.94 -29.13 10.81
N HIS A 105 -14.26 -29.08 9.66
CA HIS A 105 -14.42 -28.03 8.64
C HIS A 105 -14.27 -26.58 9.17
N ASP A 106 -13.57 -26.40 10.32
CA ASP A 106 -13.30 -25.08 10.92
C ASP A 106 -12.13 -24.40 10.21
N MET A 107 -12.40 -23.83 9.05
CA MET A 107 -11.42 -23.06 8.28
C MET A 107 -11.46 -21.58 8.67
N ARG A 108 -10.47 -21.15 9.47
CA ARG A 108 -10.26 -19.74 9.81
C ARG A 108 -9.10 -19.19 9.00
N ILE A 109 -9.36 -18.10 8.28
CA ILE A 109 -8.39 -17.42 7.43
C ILE A 109 -8.16 -16.01 7.94
N TRP A 110 -6.88 -15.64 8.04
CA TRP A 110 -6.48 -14.29 8.39
C TRP A 110 -5.92 -13.58 7.15
N SER A 111 -6.59 -12.49 6.71
CA SER A 111 -6.11 -11.59 5.67
C SER A 111 -5.35 -10.44 6.34
N ALA A 112 -4.02 -10.50 6.33
CA ALA A 112 -3.17 -9.50 6.94
C ALA A 112 -3.07 -8.25 6.03
N GLY A 113 -3.47 -7.07 6.56
CA GLY A 113 -3.43 -5.82 5.79
C GLY A 113 -4.53 -5.72 4.73
N CYS A 114 -5.75 -6.11 5.07
CA CYS A 114 -6.88 -6.25 4.14
C CYS A 114 -7.43 -4.94 3.53
N SER A 115 -6.90 -3.76 3.90
CA SER A 115 -7.34 -2.45 3.37
C SER A 115 -8.87 -2.26 3.50
N PHE A 116 -9.59 -2.11 2.38
CA PHE A 116 -11.06 -1.96 2.35
C PHE A 116 -11.83 -3.28 2.42
N GLY A 117 -11.16 -4.40 2.62
CA GLY A 117 -11.79 -5.70 2.76
C GLY A 117 -11.96 -6.49 1.45
N ASN A 118 -11.45 -6.01 0.32
CA ASN A 118 -11.59 -6.72 -0.96
C ASN A 118 -11.02 -8.15 -0.92
N GLU A 119 -9.85 -8.34 -0.30
CA GLU A 119 -9.21 -9.65 -0.21
C GLU A 119 -9.99 -10.64 0.67
N PRO A 120 -10.38 -10.33 1.93
CA PRO A 120 -11.15 -11.28 2.72
C PRO A 120 -12.52 -11.60 2.12
N TYR A 121 -13.18 -10.66 1.43
CA TYR A 121 -14.40 -10.96 0.69
C TYR A 121 -14.14 -11.86 -0.52
N ASN A 122 -13.01 -11.68 -1.24
CA ASN A 122 -12.64 -12.61 -2.31
C ASN A 122 -12.40 -14.02 -1.78
N LEU A 123 -11.68 -14.16 -0.67
CA LEU A 123 -11.46 -15.46 -0.04
C LEU A 123 -12.80 -16.13 0.35
N ALA A 124 -13.70 -15.37 0.96
CA ALA A 124 -15.03 -15.88 1.32
C ALA A 124 -15.84 -16.33 0.08
N MET A 125 -15.84 -15.52 -1.00
CA MET A 125 -16.50 -15.89 -2.26
C MET A 125 -15.87 -17.14 -2.90
N CYS A 126 -14.55 -17.27 -2.89
CA CYS A 126 -13.87 -18.46 -3.41
C CYS A 126 -14.22 -19.71 -2.60
N MET A 127 -14.32 -19.59 -1.27
CA MET A 127 -14.75 -20.69 -0.41
C MET A 127 -16.19 -21.11 -0.70
N ASP A 128 -17.11 -20.15 -0.78
CA ASP A 128 -18.53 -20.40 -1.05
C ASP A 128 -18.73 -21.08 -2.41
N LEU A 129 -18.11 -20.56 -3.46
CA LEU A 129 -18.16 -21.16 -4.81
C LEU A 129 -17.53 -22.55 -4.88
N SER A 130 -16.49 -22.81 -4.10
CA SER A 130 -15.83 -24.11 -4.03
C SER A 130 -16.74 -25.18 -3.36
N LEU A 131 -17.47 -24.77 -2.33
CA LEU A 131 -18.37 -25.66 -1.58
C LEU A 131 -19.69 -25.99 -2.33
N ILE A 132 -20.10 -25.16 -3.29
CA ILE A 132 -21.32 -25.40 -4.11
C ILE A 132 -21.10 -26.52 -5.15
N HIS A 133 -19.86 -26.83 -5.48
CA HIS A 133 -19.51 -27.85 -6.48
C HIS A 133 -19.14 -29.22 -5.88
N ILE A 134 -19.34 -29.39 -4.59
CA ILE A 134 -19.29 -30.67 -3.87
C ILE A 134 -20.71 -31.12 -3.59
#